data_980b2a246a2f00083f87d1d1afe0fd61
#
_entry.id   980b2a246a2f00083f87d1d1afe0fd61
#
_cell.length_a   1.000
_cell.length_b   1.000
_cell.length_c   1.000
_cell.angle_alpha   90.00
_cell.angle_beta   90.00
_cell.angle_gamma   90.00
#
_symmetry.space_group_name_H-M   'P 1'
#
loop_
_entity.id
_entity.type
_entity.pdbx_description
1 polymer ?
#
loop_
_entity_poly.entity_id
_entity_poly.type
_entity_poly.pdbx_seq_one_letter_code
_entity_poly.pdbx_strand_id
1 'polypeptide(L)'
;MRIGHGYDVHRLVSGRPCIIGGVNIPFELGLDGHSDADVLTHAVMDALLGAAALGDIGKLFPDTDPAYKGADSIALLRHVAALVRESGWQLGNLDATVLAQAPKLAPHILQMRENLAAAIGCAVEQVSVKATTEEGLGFTGSKEGIAAHCVCLLERI
;
A
#
# COMPACT_ATOMS: atom_id res chain seq x y z
N MET A 1 -16.49 -11.57 10.32
CA MET A 1 -16.26 -10.81 9.07
C MET A 1 -16.18 -9.33 9.39
N ARG A 2 -15.14 -8.63 8.89
CA ARG A 2 -14.94 -7.19 9.06
C ARG A 2 -14.41 -6.57 7.78
N ILE A 3 -14.85 -5.36 7.48
CA ILE A 3 -14.42 -4.59 6.31
C ILE A 3 -13.48 -3.48 6.78
N GLY A 4 -12.41 -3.25 6.04
CA GLY A 4 -11.50 -2.12 6.22
C GLY A 4 -11.28 -1.39 4.92
N HIS A 5 -10.99 -0.09 5.02
CA HIS A 5 -10.62 0.77 3.91
C HIS A 5 -9.35 1.54 4.26
N GLY A 6 -8.40 1.58 3.35
CA GLY A 6 -7.19 2.38 3.45
C GLY A 6 -7.08 3.33 2.27
N TYR A 7 -6.56 4.51 2.53
CA TYR A 7 -6.23 5.51 1.53
C TYR A 7 -4.86 6.11 1.86
N ASP A 8 -4.03 6.27 0.84
CA ASP A 8 -2.76 6.97 0.98
C ASP A 8 -2.43 7.77 -0.27
N VAL A 9 -1.61 8.79 -0.11
CA VAL A 9 -1.14 9.64 -1.20
C VAL A 9 0.27 10.11 -0.91
N HIS A 10 1.12 10.09 -1.94
CA HIS A 10 2.47 10.63 -1.88
C HIS A 10 2.74 11.52 -3.08
N ARG A 11 3.53 12.55 -2.87
CA ARG A 11 3.96 13.48 -3.92
C ARG A 11 5.01 12.82 -4.82
N LEU A 12 4.93 13.06 -6.12
CA LEU A 12 5.99 12.71 -7.06
C LEU A 12 7.08 13.76 -7.05
N VAL A 13 8.32 13.32 -6.87
CA VAL A 13 9.51 14.20 -6.82
C VAL A 13 10.66 13.56 -7.58
N SER A 14 11.64 14.36 -7.97
CA SER A 14 12.89 13.86 -8.55
C SER A 14 13.83 13.34 -7.46
N GLY A 15 14.74 12.43 -7.83
CA GLY A 15 15.80 11.93 -6.95
C GLY A 15 15.36 10.85 -5.94
N ARG A 16 14.15 10.30 -6.10
CA ARG A 16 13.64 9.20 -5.28
C ARG A 16 13.25 8.00 -6.14
N PRO A 17 13.38 6.76 -5.62
CA PRO A 17 12.85 5.60 -6.32
C PRO A 17 11.31 5.61 -6.32
N CYS A 18 10.71 5.04 -7.36
CA CYS A 18 9.26 4.85 -7.45
C CYS A 18 8.92 3.42 -7.00
N ILE A 19 8.65 3.24 -5.70
CA ILE A 19 8.35 1.93 -5.12
C ILE A 19 6.85 1.84 -4.87
N ILE A 20 6.20 0.88 -5.51
CA ILE A 20 4.75 0.63 -5.39
C ILE A 20 4.52 -0.87 -5.27
N GLY A 21 3.86 -1.30 -4.19
CA GLY A 21 3.64 -2.72 -3.92
C GLY A 21 4.96 -3.51 -3.80
N GLY A 22 5.99 -2.90 -3.26
CA GLY A 22 7.31 -3.48 -3.13
C GLY A 22 8.10 -3.58 -4.43
N VAL A 23 7.60 -3.04 -5.54
CA VAL A 23 8.26 -3.05 -6.84
C VAL A 23 8.93 -1.70 -7.09
N ASN A 24 10.23 -1.72 -7.37
CA ASN A 24 10.95 -0.52 -7.80
C ASN A 24 10.73 -0.32 -9.30
N ILE A 25 9.84 0.61 -9.65
CA ILE A 25 9.41 0.84 -11.02
C ILE A 25 10.35 1.84 -11.69
N PRO A 26 10.92 1.53 -12.88
CA PRO A 26 11.70 2.50 -13.63
C PRO A 26 10.88 3.71 -14.04
N PHE A 27 11.24 4.88 -13.50
CA PHE A 27 10.56 6.14 -13.77
C PHE A 27 11.48 7.30 -13.38
N GLU A 28 11.37 8.44 -14.06
CA GLU A 28 12.20 9.63 -13.76
C GLU A 28 11.84 10.32 -12.45
N LEU A 29 10.64 10.06 -11.92
CA LEU A 29 10.17 10.56 -10.62
C LEU A 29 9.97 9.39 -9.65
N GLY A 30 10.02 9.68 -8.37
CA GLY A 30 9.70 8.75 -7.29
C GLY A 30 8.77 9.37 -6.29
N LEU A 31 8.35 8.57 -5.30
CA LEU A 31 7.43 9.02 -4.27
C LEU A 31 8.19 9.56 -3.06
N ASP A 32 7.71 10.69 -2.53
CA ASP A 32 8.30 11.36 -1.38
C ASP A 32 7.59 10.96 -0.09
N GLY A 33 8.37 10.70 0.95
CA GLY A 33 7.87 10.35 2.27
C GLY A 33 8.98 9.95 3.21
N HIS A 34 8.63 9.73 4.48
CA HIS A 34 9.59 9.36 5.53
C HIS A 34 10.15 7.94 5.34
N SER A 35 9.29 6.98 4.97
CA SER A 35 9.66 5.61 4.58
C SER A 35 10.07 5.56 3.10
N ASP A 36 9.96 4.39 2.46
CA ASP A 36 10.10 4.25 1.01
C ASP A 36 8.92 4.88 0.23
N ALA A 37 7.91 5.39 0.93
CA ALA A 37 6.71 6.04 0.38
C ALA A 37 5.88 5.12 -0.55
N ASP A 38 5.87 3.82 -0.30
CA ASP A 38 5.08 2.85 -1.05
C ASP A 38 3.58 3.07 -0.78
N VAL A 39 2.96 3.88 -1.63
CA VAL A 39 1.58 4.33 -1.46
C VAL A 39 0.56 3.18 -1.44
N LEU A 40 0.80 2.13 -2.23
CA LEU A 40 -0.07 0.95 -2.26
C LEU A 40 0.03 0.14 -0.98
N THR A 41 1.24 -0.16 -0.54
CA THR A 41 1.46 -0.94 0.69
C THR A 41 0.93 -0.20 1.92
N HIS A 42 1.07 1.13 1.97
CA HIS A 42 0.49 1.96 3.04
C HIS A 42 -1.03 1.88 3.07
N ALA A 43 -1.70 1.96 1.91
CA ALA A 43 -3.16 1.83 1.85
C ALA A 43 -3.62 0.43 2.30
N VAL A 44 -2.87 -0.61 1.93
CA VAL A 44 -3.15 -2.00 2.36
C VAL A 44 -3.03 -2.13 3.89
N MET A 45 -1.95 -1.58 4.48
CA MET A 45 -1.77 -1.63 5.94
C MET A 45 -2.90 -0.93 6.68
N ASP A 46 -3.31 0.26 6.23
CA ASP A 46 -4.40 0.99 6.86
C ASP A 46 -5.75 0.27 6.72
N ALA A 47 -6.00 -0.39 5.60
CA ALA A 47 -7.20 -1.21 5.43
C ALA A 47 -7.23 -2.36 6.45
N LEU A 48 -6.13 -3.07 6.60
CA LEU A 48 -6.01 -4.19 7.55
C LEU A 48 -6.17 -3.73 9.01
N LEU A 49 -5.48 -2.67 9.39
CA LEU A 49 -5.56 -2.10 10.74
C LEU A 49 -6.97 -1.58 11.04
N GLY A 50 -7.58 -0.87 10.08
CA GLY A 50 -8.94 -0.36 10.23
C GLY A 50 -9.98 -1.46 10.40
N ALA A 51 -9.89 -2.54 9.59
CA ALA A 51 -10.78 -3.69 9.71
C ALA A 51 -10.68 -4.38 11.07
N ALA A 52 -9.46 -4.47 11.61
CA ALA A 52 -9.20 -5.06 12.93
C ALA A 52 -9.47 -4.09 14.09
N ALA A 53 -9.78 -2.82 13.81
CA ALA A 53 -9.95 -1.75 14.79
C ALA A 53 -8.68 -1.49 15.63
N LEU A 54 -7.51 -1.57 14.97
CA LEU A 54 -6.20 -1.37 15.59
C LEU A 54 -5.60 0.02 15.31
N GLY A 55 -6.37 0.93 14.72
CA GLY A 55 -5.92 2.28 14.39
C GLY A 55 -5.37 2.39 12.97
N ASP A 56 -4.26 3.09 12.83
CA ASP A 56 -3.63 3.39 11.54
C ASP A 56 -2.09 3.29 11.61
N ILE A 57 -1.44 3.37 10.45
CA ILE A 57 0.02 3.30 10.37
C ILE A 57 0.70 4.52 10.98
N GLY A 58 0.06 5.68 11.02
CA GLY A 58 0.62 6.88 11.63
C GLY A 58 0.85 6.73 13.13
N LYS A 59 -0.01 5.96 13.81
CA LYS A 59 0.18 5.62 15.23
C LYS A 59 1.21 4.53 15.43
N LEU A 60 1.20 3.51 14.57
CA LEU A 60 2.06 2.34 14.70
C LEU A 60 3.51 2.65 14.28
N PHE A 61 3.69 3.43 13.23
CA PHE A 61 4.98 3.82 12.65
C PHE A 61 5.06 5.33 12.47
N PRO A 62 5.19 6.13 13.54
CA PRO A 62 5.22 7.58 13.43
C PRO A 62 6.33 8.08 12.50
N ASP A 63 6.02 9.01 11.60
CA ASP A 63 6.98 9.63 10.70
C ASP A 63 8.00 10.54 11.43
N THR A 64 7.73 10.83 12.69
CA THR A 64 8.65 11.53 13.60
C THR A 64 9.70 10.60 14.21
N ASP A 65 9.54 9.27 14.12
CA ASP A 65 10.48 8.30 14.68
C ASP A 65 11.60 8.01 13.65
N PRO A 66 12.88 8.33 13.99
CA PRO A 66 14.02 8.08 13.10
C PRO A 66 14.18 6.59 12.72
N ALA A 67 13.66 5.66 13.53
CA ALA A 67 13.75 4.23 13.28
C ALA A 67 13.05 3.81 11.98
N TYR A 68 12.04 4.58 11.52
CA TYR A 68 11.28 4.28 10.31
C TYR A 68 11.71 5.10 9.10
N LYS A 69 12.76 5.92 9.23
CA LYS A 69 13.29 6.67 8.09
C LYS A 69 13.84 5.73 7.03
N GLY A 70 13.34 5.83 5.81
CA GLY A 70 13.71 4.95 4.71
C GLY A 70 13.23 3.51 4.86
N ALA A 71 12.29 3.24 5.78
CA ALA A 71 11.81 1.89 6.06
C ALA A 71 11.21 1.23 4.83
N ASP A 72 11.46 -0.08 4.69
CA ASP A 72 10.81 -0.94 3.70
C ASP A 72 9.37 -1.20 4.13
N SER A 73 8.41 -0.66 3.36
CA SER A 73 6.99 -0.79 3.69
C SER A 73 6.48 -2.24 3.63
N ILE A 74 7.07 -3.10 2.79
CA ILE A 74 6.74 -4.53 2.79
C ILE A 74 7.11 -5.18 4.13
N ALA A 75 8.24 -4.80 4.74
CA ALA A 75 8.61 -5.28 6.07
C ALA A 75 7.62 -4.77 7.14
N LEU A 76 7.18 -3.51 7.04
CA LEU A 76 6.15 -2.97 7.92
C LEU A 76 4.81 -3.71 7.75
N LEU A 77 4.45 -4.07 6.52
CA LEU A 77 3.25 -4.87 6.25
C LEU A 77 3.29 -6.24 6.92
N ARG A 78 4.45 -6.90 6.94
CA ARG A 78 4.61 -8.17 7.69
C ARG A 78 4.28 -7.99 9.17
N HIS A 79 4.73 -6.89 9.75
CA HIS A 79 4.44 -6.58 11.15
C HIS A 79 2.95 -6.33 11.37
N VAL A 80 2.30 -5.55 10.50
CA VAL A 80 0.85 -5.30 10.54
C VAL A 80 0.06 -6.62 10.42
N ALA A 81 0.44 -7.48 9.47
CA ALA A 81 -0.20 -8.78 9.29
C ALA A 81 -0.11 -9.67 10.54
N ALA A 82 1.04 -9.65 11.22
CA ALA A 82 1.21 -10.37 12.49
C ALA A 82 0.27 -9.84 13.57
N LEU A 83 0.17 -8.50 13.73
CA LEU A 83 -0.74 -7.87 14.70
C LEU A 83 -2.21 -8.23 14.43
N VAL A 84 -2.62 -8.22 13.16
CA VAL A 84 -3.99 -8.59 12.77
C VAL A 84 -4.26 -10.05 13.14
N ARG A 85 -3.31 -10.94 12.88
CA ARG A 85 -3.41 -12.36 13.23
C ARG A 85 -3.47 -12.59 14.74
N GLU A 86 -2.63 -11.90 15.50
CA GLU A 86 -2.63 -11.93 16.97
C GLU A 86 -3.95 -11.47 17.56
N SER A 87 -4.67 -10.56 16.88
CA SER A 87 -6.00 -10.11 17.28
C SER A 87 -7.13 -11.07 16.88
N GLY A 88 -6.81 -12.22 16.30
CA GLY A 88 -7.77 -13.28 15.94
C GLY A 88 -8.40 -13.13 14.56
N TRP A 89 -7.76 -12.40 13.66
CA TRP A 89 -8.26 -12.15 12.31
C TRP A 89 -7.27 -12.57 11.24
N GLN A 90 -7.78 -12.97 10.10
CA GLN A 90 -6.99 -13.24 8.90
C GLN A 90 -7.64 -12.61 7.67
N LEU A 91 -6.87 -12.43 6.62
CA LEU A 91 -7.38 -11.86 5.38
C LEU A 91 -8.31 -12.86 4.68
N GLY A 92 -9.54 -12.43 4.37
CA GLY A 92 -10.40 -13.10 3.41
C GLY A 92 -10.00 -12.72 1.99
N ASN A 93 -10.06 -11.44 1.67
CA ASN A 93 -9.52 -10.89 0.42
C ASN A 93 -9.27 -9.39 0.55
N LEU A 94 -8.49 -8.84 -0.37
CA LEU A 94 -8.37 -7.40 -0.55
C LEU A 94 -8.44 -7.03 -2.03
N ASP A 95 -8.90 -5.82 -2.27
CA ASP A 95 -8.90 -5.18 -3.58
C ASP A 95 -8.35 -3.77 -3.45
N ALA A 96 -7.32 -3.46 -4.23
CA ALA A 96 -6.67 -2.17 -4.21
C ALA A 96 -6.68 -1.53 -5.60
N THR A 97 -6.74 -0.20 -5.62
CA THR A 97 -6.68 0.60 -6.84
C THR A 97 -5.63 1.69 -6.67
N VAL A 98 -4.67 1.72 -7.59
CA VAL A 98 -3.65 2.77 -7.65
C VAL A 98 -4.05 3.79 -8.73
N LEU A 99 -4.08 5.06 -8.34
CA LEU A 99 -4.42 6.18 -9.21
C LEU A 99 -3.12 6.90 -9.60
N ALA A 100 -2.69 6.69 -10.84
CA ALA A 100 -1.44 7.24 -11.35
C ALA A 100 -1.58 7.57 -12.84
N GLN A 101 -1.28 8.80 -13.23
CA GLN A 101 -1.22 9.16 -14.64
C GLN A 101 -0.02 8.49 -15.32
N ALA A 102 1.08 8.37 -14.62
CA ALA A 102 2.31 7.68 -14.98
C ALA A 102 3.05 7.29 -13.69
N PRO A 103 3.93 6.29 -13.72
CA PRO A 103 4.28 5.40 -14.83
C PRO A 103 3.21 4.38 -15.15
N LYS A 104 3.40 3.59 -16.23
CA LYS A 104 2.53 2.48 -16.57
C LYS A 104 2.74 1.34 -15.57
N LEU A 105 1.69 0.93 -14.86
CA LEU A 105 1.78 -0.05 -13.78
C LEU A 105 1.43 -1.48 -14.22
N ALA A 106 0.72 -1.63 -15.33
CA ALA A 106 0.25 -2.94 -15.81
C ALA A 106 1.31 -4.04 -15.83
N PRO A 107 2.55 -3.79 -16.29
CA PRO A 107 3.59 -4.84 -16.31
C PRO A 107 4.03 -5.30 -14.92
N HIS A 108 3.72 -4.56 -13.87
CA HIS A 108 4.20 -4.78 -12.50
C HIS A 108 3.13 -5.32 -11.55
N ILE A 109 1.87 -5.41 -12.00
CA ILE A 109 0.73 -5.75 -11.13
C ILE A 109 0.89 -7.14 -10.51
N LEU A 110 1.28 -8.15 -11.28
CA LEU A 110 1.44 -9.50 -10.74
C LEU A 110 2.51 -9.54 -9.63
N GLN A 111 3.65 -8.90 -9.83
CA GLN A 111 4.71 -8.85 -8.82
C GLN A 111 4.27 -8.10 -7.56
N MET A 112 3.48 -7.02 -7.70
CA MET A 112 2.88 -6.33 -6.56
C MET A 112 1.98 -7.27 -5.75
N ARG A 113 1.10 -8.00 -6.41
CA ARG A 113 0.21 -8.98 -5.77
C ARG A 113 0.99 -10.06 -5.03
N GLU A 114 2.03 -10.61 -5.65
CA GLU A 114 2.89 -11.62 -5.04
C GLU A 114 3.61 -11.09 -3.80
N ASN A 115 4.16 -9.88 -3.88
CA ASN A 115 4.84 -9.24 -2.75
C ASN A 115 3.88 -9.01 -1.57
N LEU A 116 2.70 -8.48 -1.84
CA LEU A 116 1.69 -8.23 -0.81
C LEU A 116 1.19 -9.54 -0.19
N ALA A 117 0.87 -10.54 -1.02
CA ALA A 117 0.39 -11.83 -0.55
C ALA A 117 1.42 -12.55 0.34
N ALA A 118 2.70 -12.53 -0.07
CA ALA A 118 3.78 -13.12 0.72
C ALA A 118 3.95 -12.42 2.08
N ALA A 119 3.87 -11.09 2.10
CA ALA A 119 4.00 -10.31 3.33
C ALA A 119 2.83 -10.54 4.29
N ILE A 120 1.61 -10.66 3.76
CA ILE A 120 0.40 -10.91 4.56
C ILE A 120 0.32 -12.38 5.00
N GLY A 121 0.89 -13.30 4.22
CA GLY A 121 0.81 -14.74 4.48
C GLY A 121 -0.48 -15.34 3.95
N CYS A 122 -0.90 -14.95 2.74
CA CYS A 122 -2.11 -15.43 2.08
C CYS A 122 -1.82 -15.87 0.63
N ALA A 123 -2.83 -16.41 -0.04
CA ALA A 123 -2.72 -16.78 -1.45
C ALA A 123 -2.79 -15.53 -2.36
N VAL A 124 -2.12 -15.57 -3.50
CA VAL A 124 -2.11 -14.45 -4.47
C VAL A 124 -3.54 -14.14 -4.96
N GLU A 125 -4.38 -15.15 -5.07
CA GLU A 125 -5.78 -15.02 -5.49
C GLU A 125 -6.64 -14.19 -4.52
N GLN A 126 -6.19 -14.03 -3.29
CA GLN A 126 -6.87 -13.17 -2.29
C GLN A 126 -6.48 -11.69 -2.42
N VAL A 127 -5.53 -11.37 -3.29
CA VAL A 127 -4.99 -10.02 -3.48
C VAL A 127 -5.26 -9.54 -4.89
N SER A 128 -6.13 -8.54 -5.03
CA SER A 128 -6.39 -7.86 -6.30
C SER A 128 -5.73 -6.48 -6.28
N VAL A 129 -5.04 -6.13 -7.37
CA VAL A 129 -4.48 -4.80 -7.59
C VAL A 129 -4.85 -4.34 -9.00
N LYS A 130 -5.40 -3.14 -9.09
CA LYS A 130 -5.73 -2.47 -10.34
C LYS A 130 -5.04 -1.12 -10.37
N ALA A 131 -4.78 -0.61 -11.55
CA ALA A 131 -4.30 0.74 -11.77
C ALA A 131 -5.24 1.48 -12.72
N THR A 132 -5.43 2.75 -12.46
CA THR A 132 -6.22 3.63 -13.33
C THR A 132 -5.60 5.03 -13.37
N THR A 133 -5.85 5.74 -14.48
CA THR A 133 -5.62 7.19 -14.52
C THR A 133 -6.89 7.90 -14.08
N GLU A 134 -6.78 9.19 -13.81
CA GLU A 134 -7.93 10.07 -13.63
C GLU A 134 -8.13 10.98 -14.84
N GLU A 135 -7.75 10.50 -16.03
CA GLU A 135 -7.97 11.19 -17.31
C GLU A 135 -7.37 12.62 -17.34
N GLY A 136 -6.20 12.80 -16.74
CA GLY A 136 -5.55 14.10 -16.65
C GLY A 136 -6.15 15.06 -15.62
N LEU A 137 -7.14 14.61 -14.83
CA LEU A 137 -7.83 15.44 -13.84
C LEU A 137 -7.17 15.35 -12.47
N GLY A 138 -7.21 16.47 -11.74
CA GLY A 138 -6.75 16.54 -10.37
C GLY A 138 -5.24 16.35 -10.22
N PHE A 139 -4.79 16.12 -8.98
CA PHE A 139 -3.36 16.04 -8.65
C PHE A 139 -2.71 14.76 -9.20
N THR A 140 -3.44 13.66 -9.33
CA THR A 140 -2.91 12.46 -9.96
C THR A 140 -2.81 12.64 -11.47
N GLY A 141 -3.81 13.27 -12.08
CA GLY A 141 -3.84 13.55 -13.52
C GLY A 141 -2.75 14.52 -13.96
N SER A 142 -2.38 15.49 -13.12
CA SER A 142 -1.29 16.43 -13.38
C SER A 142 0.10 15.88 -13.03
N LYS A 143 0.19 14.64 -12.56
CA LYS A 143 1.45 14.00 -12.09
C LYS A 143 2.07 14.68 -10.87
N GLU A 144 1.27 15.33 -10.05
CA GLU A 144 1.73 15.92 -8.81
C GLU A 144 1.93 14.84 -7.73
N GLY A 145 1.14 13.78 -7.78
CA GLY A 145 1.22 12.67 -6.85
C GLY A 145 0.57 11.40 -7.37
N ILE A 146 0.69 10.34 -6.58
CA ILE A 146 0.02 9.06 -6.79
C ILE A 146 -0.79 8.75 -5.53
N ALA A 147 -2.01 8.26 -5.72
CA ALA A 147 -2.89 7.84 -4.64
C ALA A 147 -3.21 6.34 -4.75
N ALA A 148 -3.58 5.74 -3.64
CA ALA A 148 -4.06 4.36 -3.63
C ALA A 148 -5.21 4.21 -2.63
N HIS A 149 -6.17 3.39 -3.01
CA HIS A 149 -7.25 2.89 -2.16
C HIS A 149 -7.11 1.39 -1.99
N CYS A 150 -7.46 0.89 -0.82
CA CYS A 150 -7.58 -0.54 -0.57
C CYS A 150 -8.83 -0.81 0.25
N VAL A 151 -9.59 -1.81 -0.14
CA VAL A 151 -10.67 -2.38 0.66
C VAL A 151 -10.30 -3.81 0.99
N CYS A 152 -10.49 -4.24 2.22
CA CYS A 152 -10.24 -5.61 2.63
C CYS A 152 -11.39 -6.19 3.44
N LEU A 153 -11.47 -7.50 3.42
CA LEU A 153 -12.36 -8.29 4.25
C LEU A 153 -11.51 -9.17 5.16
N LEU A 154 -11.74 -9.07 6.47
CA LEU A 154 -11.14 -9.97 7.46
C LEU A 154 -12.16 -10.99 7.93
N GLU A 155 -11.67 -12.20 8.19
CA GLU A 155 -12.43 -13.32 8.73
C GLU A 155 -11.83 -13.74 10.07
N ARG A 156 -12.64 -14.34 10.94
CA ARG A 156 -12.12 -14.94 12.16
C ARG A 156 -11.24 -16.14 11.83
N ILE A 157 -10.15 -16.26 12.56
CA ILE A 157 -9.33 -17.48 12.57
C ILE A 157 -10.09 -18.58 13.30
#